data_b84fe3a226fb481999153537386e1cfb
#
_entry.id   b84fe3a226fb481999153537386e1cfb
#
_cell.length_a   1.000
_cell.length_b   1.000
_cell.length_c   1.000
_cell.angle_alpha   90.00
_cell.angle_beta   90.00
_cell.angle_gamma   90.00
#
_symmetry.space_group_name_H-M   'P 1'
#
loop_
_entity.id
_entity.type
_entity.pdbx_description
1 polymer ?
#
loop_
_entity_poly.entity_id
_entity_poly.type
_entity_poly.pdbx_seq_one_letter_code
_entity_poly.pdbx_strand_id
1 'polypeptide(L)'
;PLLLALCGIVFRGASYAFRSHSHGTHRERRLWEAVFAIASTATPLFLGAAAGAIASGKLAITATGGYNDDYLSGWLSPLAVFTGFYMIGMCAFLSAVYLFREADQVNSPELKLLWRQRSLSTGIWMGVLSLGGLVMVQLESPALAAGFISRGWPLIIVSLTCGVGSLFEVWRGRSTRAVIASSGAVAAVIWGWGVSQYPVILPPGITSAMAKAPDNVLWVMVGVIMTGTVLLL
;
A
#
# COMPACT_ATOMS: atom_id res chain seq x y z
N PRO A 1 6.43 -10.07 -9.23
CA PRO A 1 6.20 -8.68 -8.75
C PRO A 1 7.10 -8.32 -7.57
N LEU A 2 7.26 -9.20 -6.56
CA LEU A 2 8.07 -8.91 -5.35
C LEU A 2 9.53 -8.59 -5.67
N LEU A 3 10.15 -9.27 -6.63
CA LEU A 3 11.51 -8.97 -7.10
C LEU A 3 11.60 -7.56 -7.70
N LEU A 4 10.60 -7.16 -8.49
CA LEU A 4 10.53 -5.81 -9.06
C LEU A 4 10.29 -4.75 -7.98
N ALA A 5 9.49 -5.05 -6.96
CA ALA A 5 9.33 -4.18 -5.80
C ALA A 5 10.65 -4.02 -5.03
N LEU A 6 11.40 -5.11 -4.81
CA LEU A 6 12.72 -5.08 -4.19
C LEU A 6 13.71 -4.23 -4.99
N CYS A 7 13.77 -4.41 -6.31
CA CYS A 7 14.58 -3.55 -7.19
C CYS A 7 14.18 -2.07 -7.02
N GLY A 8 12.89 -1.77 -6.98
CA GLY A 8 12.40 -0.41 -6.75
C GLY A 8 12.89 0.16 -5.41
N ILE A 9 12.86 -0.62 -4.32
CA ILE A 9 13.36 -0.19 -3.00
C ILE A 9 14.87 0.09 -3.06
N VAL A 10 15.66 -0.79 -3.69
CA VAL A 10 17.11 -0.62 -3.82
C VAL A 10 17.44 0.62 -4.66
N PHE A 11 16.80 0.79 -5.82
CA PHE A 11 17.04 1.96 -6.67
C PHE A 11 16.59 3.26 -6.00
N ARG A 12 15.52 3.25 -5.22
CA ARG A 12 15.08 4.41 -4.43
C ARG A 12 16.14 4.79 -3.39
N GLY A 13 16.67 3.81 -2.64
CA GLY A 13 17.73 4.04 -1.65
C GLY A 13 19.03 4.54 -2.30
N ALA A 14 19.47 3.89 -3.35
CA ALA A 14 20.67 4.28 -4.09
C ALA A 14 20.55 5.70 -4.67
N SER A 15 19.44 6.00 -5.36
CA SER A 15 19.23 7.32 -5.96
C SER A 15 19.14 8.44 -4.90
N TYR A 16 18.60 8.17 -3.72
CA TYR A 16 18.62 9.13 -2.61
C TYR A 16 20.05 9.44 -2.16
N ALA A 17 20.88 8.41 -1.95
CA ALA A 17 22.27 8.56 -1.54
C ALA A 17 23.10 9.29 -2.61
N PHE A 18 22.98 8.90 -3.87
CA PHE A 18 23.72 9.55 -4.96
C PHE A 18 23.26 10.99 -5.20
N ARG A 19 21.97 11.30 -5.08
CA ARG A 19 21.46 12.66 -5.19
C ARG A 19 22.03 13.60 -4.14
N SER A 20 22.19 13.14 -2.90
CA SER A 20 22.68 13.95 -1.78
C SER A 20 24.20 14.16 -1.80
N HIS A 21 24.98 13.25 -2.43
CA HIS A 21 26.42 13.27 -2.44
C HIS A 21 27.03 13.58 -3.81
N SER A 22 26.23 13.71 -4.87
CA SER A 22 26.78 14.02 -6.19
C SER A 22 27.15 15.51 -6.29
N HIS A 23 28.46 15.79 -6.37
CA HIS A 23 28.99 17.06 -6.84
C HIS A 23 28.99 17.15 -8.38
N GLY A 24 28.19 16.32 -9.06
CA GLY A 24 28.16 16.10 -10.51
C GLY A 24 27.40 17.17 -11.30
N THR A 25 27.35 16.95 -12.60
CA THR A 25 26.69 17.84 -13.56
C THR A 25 25.16 17.88 -13.33
N HIS A 26 24.49 18.96 -13.77
CA HIS A 26 23.03 19.09 -13.75
C HIS A 26 22.31 17.90 -14.41
N ARG A 27 22.96 17.22 -15.38
CA ARG A 27 22.41 16.06 -16.07
C ARG A 27 22.37 14.83 -15.17
N GLU A 28 23.43 14.58 -14.39
CA GLU A 28 23.49 13.46 -13.44
C GLU A 28 22.46 13.61 -12.33
N ARG A 29 22.31 14.81 -11.80
CA ARG A 29 21.30 15.10 -10.77
C ARG A 29 19.88 14.83 -11.28
N ARG A 30 19.54 15.29 -12.50
CA ARG A 30 18.24 15.01 -13.13
C ARG A 30 18.00 13.52 -13.35
N LEU A 31 19.04 12.78 -13.71
CA LEU A 31 18.95 11.33 -13.89
C LEU A 31 18.59 10.64 -12.57
N TRP A 32 19.29 10.98 -11.49
CA TRP A 32 18.99 10.39 -10.17
C TRP A 32 17.62 10.82 -9.62
N GLU A 33 17.17 12.04 -9.91
CA GLU A 33 15.81 12.49 -9.59
C GLU A 33 14.75 11.68 -10.36
N ALA A 34 14.99 11.40 -11.64
CA ALA A 34 14.09 10.57 -12.44
C ALA A 34 14.06 9.11 -11.95
N VAL A 35 15.23 8.52 -11.66
CA VAL A 35 15.33 7.16 -11.10
C VAL A 35 14.60 7.08 -9.77
N PHE A 36 14.76 8.07 -8.89
CA PHE A 36 14.03 8.14 -7.62
C PHE A 36 12.52 8.20 -7.82
N ALA A 37 12.04 9.03 -8.75
CA ALA A 37 10.61 9.19 -9.03
C ALA A 37 10.00 7.89 -9.58
N ILE A 38 10.66 7.27 -10.56
CA ILE A 38 10.23 6.00 -11.17
C ILE A 38 10.21 4.90 -10.12
N ALA A 39 11.29 4.72 -9.36
CA ALA A 39 11.41 3.70 -8.32
C ALA A 39 10.37 3.90 -7.22
N SER A 40 10.11 5.14 -6.80
CA SER A 40 9.10 5.48 -5.79
C SER A 40 7.67 5.19 -6.23
N THR A 41 7.39 5.22 -7.53
CA THR A 41 6.06 4.87 -8.09
C THR A 41 5.95 3.38 -8.39
N ALA A 42 7.02 2.77 -8.91
CA ALA A 42 7.05 1.36 -9.27
C ALA A 42 6.96 0.43 -8.05
N THR A 43 7.59 0.81 -6.93
CA THR A 43 7.56 0.00 -5.70
C THR A 43 6.15 -0.27 -5.19
N PRO A 44 5.30 0.74 -4.91
CA PRO A 44 3.93 0.51 -4.48
C PRO A 44 3.08 -0.20 -5.55
N LEU A 45 3.32 0.06 -6.84
CA LEU A 45 2.66 -0.65 -7.93
C LEU A 45 2.88 -2.17 -7.81
N PHE A 46 4.14 -2.59 -7.73
CA PHE A 46 4.47 -4.02 -7.69
C PHE A 46 4.11 -4.69 -6.36
N LEU A 47 4.16 -3.97 -5.23
CA LEU A 47 3.68 -4.49 -3.94
C LEU A 47 2.16 -4.69 -3.97
N GLY A 48 1.42 -3.71 -4.48
CA GLY A 48 -0.03 -3.82 -4.65
C GLY A 48 -0.41 -4.93 -5.63
N ALA A 49 0.29 -5.04 -6.76
CA ALA A 49 0.07 -6.12 -7.71
C ALA A 49 0.35 -7.51 -7.10
N ALA A 50 1.38 -7.63 -6.26
CA ALA A 50 1.66 -8.87 -5.54
C ALA A 50 0.52 -9.23 -4.56
N ALA A 51 0.02 -8.25 -3.81
CA ALA A 51 -1.12 -8.46 -2.91
C ALA A 51 -2.38 -8.91 -3.66
N GLY A 52 -2.70 -8.24 -4.78
CA GLY A 52 -3.83 -8.61 -5.62
C GLY A 52 -3.68 -9.96 -6.30
N ALA A 53 -2.47 -10.32 -6.72
CA ALA A 53 -2.18 -11.64 -7.27
C ALA A 53 -2.42 -12.75 -6.24
N ILE A 54 -2.01 -12.53 -5.00
CA ILE A 54 -2.30 -13.45 -3.88
C ILE A 54 -3.81 -13.53 -3.64
N ALA A 55 -4.48 -12.39 -3.58
CA ALA A 55 -5.92 -12.30 -3.31
C ALA A 55 -6.78 -12.93 -4.41
N SER A 56 -6.33 -12.90 -5.67
CA SER A 56 -7.06 -13.49 -6.81
C SER A 56 -7.19 -15.01 -6.75
N GLY A 57 -6.34 -15.69 -5.97
CA GLY A 57 -6.29 -17.15 -5.91
C GLY A 57 -5.79 -17.84 -7.18
N LYS A 58 -5.33 -17.07 -8.18
CA LYS A 58 -4.84 -17.61 -9.47
C LYS A 58 -3.40 -18.13 -9.39
N LEU A 59 -2.72 -17.91 -8.25
CA LEU A 59 -1.40 -18.48 -7.98
C LEU A 59 -1.55 -19.93 -7.53
N ALA A 60 -1.82 -20.83 -8.46
CA ALA A 60 -1.97 -22.26 -8.16
C ALA A 60 -0.58 -22.90 -7.98
N ILE A 61 -0.33 -23.42 -6.78
CA ILE A 61 0.79 -24.32 -6.53
C ILE A 61 0.30 -25.73 -6.81
N THR A 62 0.96 -26.44 -7.75
CA THR A 62 0.67 -27.85 -8.01
C THR A 62 1.04 -28.70 -6.81
N ALA A 63 0.39 -29.87 -6.63
CA ALA A 63 0.66 -30.82 -5.55
C ALA A 63 2.14 -31.27 -5.50
N THR A 64 2.88 -31.14 -6.59
CA THR A 64 4.31 -31.42 -6.73
C THR A 64 5.22 -30.23 -6.38
N GLY A 65 4.67 -29.09 -5.89
CA GLY A 65 5.43 -27.90 -5.54
C GLY A 65 5.88 -27.06 -6.75
N GLY A 66 5.44 -27.39 -7.96
CA GLY A 66 5.69 -26.61 -9.18
C GLY A 66 4.62 -25.55 -9.41
N TYR A 67 4.96 -24.50 -10.15
CA TYR A 67 4.00 -23.55 -10.68
C TYR A 67 3.31 -24.12 -11.91
N ASN A 68 2.01 -23.87 -12.06
CA ASN A 68 1.35 -24.04 -13.35
C ASN A 68 2.05 -23.18 -14.40
N ASP A 69 2.18 -23.66 -15.64
CA ASP A 69 3.07 -23.12 -16.70
C ASP A 69 2.89 -21.65 -17.08
N ASP A 70 1.94 -20.93 -16.50
CA ASP A 70 1.67 -19.53 -16.82
C ASP A 70 2.06 -18.59 -15.69
N TYR A 71 3.38 -18.26 -15.64
CA TYR A 71 3.95 -17.35 -14.65
C TYR A 71 3.38 -15.92 -14.70
N LEU A 72 2.78 -15.51 -15.82
CA LEU A 72 2.31 -14.15 -16.04
C LEU A 72 0.83 -13.96 -15.69
N SER A 73 -0.01 -14.96 -15.89
CA SER A 73 -1.47 -14.87 -15.71
C SER A 73 -1.86 -14.55 -14.25
N GLY A 74 -1.11 -15.06 -13.29
CA GLY A 74 -1.39 -14.85 -11.88
C GLY A 74 -1.26 -13.39 -11.44
N TRP A 75 -0.23 -12.69 -11.88
CA TRP A 75 0.05 -11.31 -11.43
C TRP A 75 -0.30 -10.21 -12.44
N LEU A 76 -0.73 -10.59 -13.65
CA LEU A 76 -1.43 -9.73 -14.62
C LEU A 76 -2.95 -9.86 -14.54
N SER A 77 -3.49 -10.49 -13.49
CA SER A 77 -4.94 -10.55 -13.31
C SER A 77 -5.53 -9.14 -13.13
N PRO A 78 -6.78 -8.89 -13.53
CA PRO A 78 -7.42 -7.58 -13.35
C PRO A 78 -7.35 -7.08 -11.92
N LEU A 79 -7.55 -7.96 -10.93
CA LEU A 79 -7.43 -7.61 -9.51
C LEU A 79 -5.99 -7.22 -9.14
N ALA A 80 -4.96 -7.92 -9.64
CA ALA A 80 -3.56 -7.59 -9.35
C ALA A 80 -3.17 -6.22 -9.93
N VAL A 81 -3.57 -5.94 -11.16
CA VAL A 81 -3.32 -4.64 -11.79
C VAL A 81 -4.06 -3.53 -11.05
N PHE A 82 -5.33 -3.74 -10.73
CA PHE A 82 -6.13 -2.79 -9.96
C PHE A 82 -5.52 -2.46 -8.61
N THR A 83 -5.14 -3.48 -7.82
CA THR A 83 -4.52 -3.29 -6.49
C THR A 83 -3.17 -2.61 -6.57
N GLY A 84 -2.42 -2.80 -7.66
CA GLY A 84 -1.19 -2.05 -7.94
C GLY A 84 -1.46 -0.54 -8.06
N PHE A 85 -2.42 -0.14 -8.90
CA PHE A 85 -2.82 1.26 -9.03
C PHE A 85 -3.47 1.80 -7.76
N TYR A 86 -4.25 0.99 -7.05
CA TYR A 86 -4.83 1.36 -5.76
C TYR A 86 -3.76 1.69 -4.72
N MET A 87 -2.67 0.92 -4.67
CA MET A 87 -1.53 1.17 -3.77
C MET A 87 -0.80 2.49 -4.12
N ILE A 88 -0.61 2.78 -5.42
CA ILE A 88 -0.09 4.10 -5.84
C ILE A 88 -1.00 5.22 -5.37
N GLY A 89 -2.31 5.07 -5.55
CA GLY A 89 -3.31 6.05 -5.10
C GLY A 89 -3.27 6.30 -3.60
N MET A 90 -3.14 5.25 -2.78
CA MET A 90 -2.95 5.37 -1.33
C MET A 90 -1.70 6.17 -0.97
N CYS A 91 -0.57 5.87 -1.61
CA CYS A 91 0.68 6.60 -1.40
C CYS A 91 0.55 8.07 -1.83
N ALA A 92 -0.10 8.34 -2.96
CA ALA A 92 -0.32 9.70 -3.45
C ALA A 92 -1.23 10.50 -2.51
N PHE A 93 -2.32 9.90 -2.02
CA PHE A 93 -3.23 10.53 -1.06
C PHE A 93 -2.53 10.86 0.25
N LEU A 94 -1.84 9.88 0.87
CA LEU A 94 -1.07 10.13 2.09
C LEU A 94 -0.03 11.23 1.88
N SER A 95 0.75 11.15 0.81
CA SER A 95 1.78 12.15 0.51
C SER A 95 1.19 13.56 0.38
N ALA A 96 0.04 13.70 -0.30
CA ALA A 96 -0.62 15.00 -0.45
C ALA A 96 -1.07 15.57 0.91
N VAL A 97 -1.66 14.73 1.79
CA VAL A 97 -2.12 15.16 3.12
C VAL A 97 -0.94 15.49 4.04
N TYR A 98 0.17 14.74 3.97
CA TYR A 98 1.38 15.06 4.72
C TYR A 98 2.01 16.37 4.25
N LEU A 99 2.09 16.60 2.94
CA LEU A 99 2.61 17.86 2.38
C LEU A 99 1.69 19.06 2.67
N PHE A 100 0.38 18.84 2.77
CA PHE A 100 -0.54 19.85 3.28
C PHE A 100 -0.22 20.25 4.71
N ARG A 101 0.11 19.28 5.58
CA ARG A 101 0.54 19.56 6.95
C ARG A 101 1.88 20.30 6.99
N GLU A 102 2.87 19.88 6.22
CA GLU A 102 4.18 20.54 6.14
C GLU A 102 4.02 21.99 5.66
N ALA A 103 3.21 22.24 4.63
CA ALA A 103 2.92 23.59 4.15
C ALA A 103 2.25 24.48 5.23
N ASP A 104 1.43 23.88 6.08
CA ASP A 104 0.80 24.56 7.22
C ASP A 104 1.83 24.93 8.30
N GLN A 105 2.77 24.05 8.60
CA GLN A 105 3.84 24.26 9.59
C GLN A 105 4.84 25.34 9.15
N VAL A 106 5.17 25.39 7.85
CA VAL A 106 6.07 26.43 7.28
C VAL A 106 5.35 27.76 7.08
N ASN A 107 4.05 27.85 7.39
CA ASN A 107 3.23 29.06 7.22
C ASN A 107 3.27 29.63 5.80
N SER A 108 3.27 28.78 4.76
CA SER A 108 3.21 29.19 3.37
C SER A 108 1.76 29.07 2.84
N PRO A 109 1.03 30.19 2.67
CA PRO A 109 -0.37 30.16 2.22
C PRO A 109 -0.55 29.56 0.85
N GLU A 110 0.37 29.82 -0.07
CA GLU A 110 0.34 29.31 -1.46
C GLU A 110 0.48 27.81 -1.52
N LEU A 111 1.50 27.25 -0.82
CA LEU A 111 1.71 25.81 -0.75
C LEU A 111 0.58 25.11 -0.01
N LYS A 112 0.05 25.72 1.05
CA LYS A 112 -1.09 25.21 1.79
C LYS A 112 -2.33 25.07 0.91
N LEU A 113 -2.63 26.08 0.10
CA LEU A 113 -3.75 26.05 -0.82
C LEU A 113 -3.57 24.97 -1.89
N LEU A 114 -2.38 24.91 -2.50
CA LEU A 114 -2.02 23.90 -3.51
C LEU A 114 -2.20 22.48 -2.98
N TRP A 115 -1.60 22.18 -1.83
CA TRP A 115 -1.65 20.82 -1.26
C TRP A 115 -3.02 20.47 -0.70
N ARG A 116 -3.79 21.46 -0.21
CA ARG A 116 -5.20 21.26 0.16
C ARG A 116 -6.02 20.78 -1.04
N GLN A 117 -5.91 21.43 -2.18
CA GLN A 117 -6.62 21.03 -3.39
C GLN A 117 -6.20 19.64 -3.86
N ARG A 118 -4.90 19.35 -3.86
CA ARG A 118 -4.38 18.02 -4.21
C ARG A 118 -4.84 16.93 -3.25
N SER A 119 -4.88 17.21 -1.95
CA SER A 119 -5.38 16.24 -0.94
C SER A 119 -6.85 15.93 -1.14
N LEU A 120 -7.68 16.94 -1.45
CA LEU A 120 -9.10 16.74 -1.73
C LEU A 120 -9.30 15.93 -3.01
N SER A 121 -8.61 16.29 -4.10
CA SER A 121 -8.75 15.57 -5.37
C SER A 121 -8.26 14.12 -5.26
N THR A 122 -7.08 13.87 -4.70
CA THR A 122 -6.56 12.50 -4.53
C THR A 122 -7.43 11.69 -3.57
N GLY A 123 -7.97 12.30 -2.51
CA GLY A 123 -8.86 11.61 -1.57
C GLY A 123 -10.21 11.24 -2.19
N ILE A 124 -10.80 12.09 -3.03
CA ILE A 124 -12.03 11.76 -3.78
C ILE A 124 -11.74 10.59 -4.74
N TRP A 125 -10.64 10.65 -5.50
CA TRP A 125 -10.22 9.54 -6.38
C TRP A 125 -10.01 8.25 -5.60
N MET A 126 -9.41 8.32 -4.39
CA MET A 126 -9.27 7.14 -3.52
C MET A 126 -10.62 6.58 -3.06
N GLY A 127 -11.59 7.43 -2.78
CA GLY A 127 -12.96 7.00 -2.49
C GLY A 127 -13.58 6.23 -3.66
N VAL A 128 -13.46 6.75 -4.88
CA VAL A 128 -13.95 6.07 -6.10
C VAL A 128 -13.23 4.75 -6.32
N LEU A 129 -11.89 4.74 -6.20
CA LEU A 129 -11.10 3.51 -6.32
C LEU A 129 -11.45 2.49 -5.24
N SER A 130 -11.75 2.92 -4.00
CA SER A 130 -12.15 2.01 -2.92
C SER A 130 -13.48 1.33 -3.21
N LEU A 131 -14.47 2.06 -3.74
CA LEU A 131 -15.73 1.49 -4.18
C LEU A 131 -15.54 0.53 -5.36
N GLY A 132 -14.72 0.92 -6.35
CA GLY A 132 -14.35 0.06 -7.47
C GLY A 132 -13.63 -1.21 -7.00
N GLY A 133 -12.78 -1.09 -5.97
CA GLY A 133 -12.07 -2.22 -5.36
C GLY A 133 -13.00 -3.24 -4.73
N LEU A 134 -14.04 -2.82 -4.04
CA LEU A 134 -15.06 -3.72 -3.50
C LEU A 134 -15.78 -4.50 -4.60
N VAL A 135 -16.09 -3.84 -5.72
CA VAL A 135 -16.69 -4.50 -6.89
C VAL A 135 -15.71 -5.50 -7.53
N MET A 136 -14.45 -5.09 -7.72
CA MET A 136 -13.42 -5.96 -8.31
C MET A 136 -13.16 -7.21 -7.46
N VAL A 137 -13.14 -7.07 -6.13
CA VAL A 137 -12.99 -8.21 -5.22
C VAL A 137 -14.17 -9.16 -5.31
N GLN A 138 -15.41 -8.66 -5.45
CA GLN A 138 -16.60 -9.48 -5.66
C GLN A 138 -16.51 -10.30 -6.94
N LEU A 139 -16.00 -9.71 -8.02
CA LEU A 139 -15.93 -10.36 -9.33
C LEU A 139 -14.77 -11.36 -9.45
N GLU A 140 -13.60 -11.02 -8.92
CA GLU A 140 -12.35 -11.78 -9.14
C GLU A 140 -11.98 -12.70 -7.97
N SER A 141 -12.48 -12.44 -6.75
CA SER A 141 -12.13 -13.20 -5.53
C SER A 141 -13.32 -13.33 -4.57
N PRO A 142 -14.30 -14.20 -4.89
CA PRO A 142 -15.48 -14.40 -4.04
C PRO A 142 -15.13 -14.83 -2.59
N ALA A 143 -14.03 -15.57 -2.40
CA ALA A 143 -13.57 -16.00 -1.09
C ALA A 143 -13.14 -14.80 -0.23
N LEU A 144 -12.40 -13.86 -0.80
CA LEU A 144 -12.01 -12.61 -0.11
C LEU A 144 -13.24 -11.73 0.13
N ALA A 145 -14.16 -11.65 -0.83
CA ALA A 145 -15.41 -10.91 -0.67
C ALA A 145 -16.24 -11.43 0.52
N ALA A 146 -16.37 -12.75 0.66
CA ALA A 146 -17.01 -13.38 1.82
C ALA A 146 -16.29 -13.04 3.12
N GLY A 147 -14.95 -12.96 3.10
CA GLY A 147 -14.12 -12.52 4.23
C GLY A 147 -14.41 -11.07 4.63
N PHE A 148 -14.55 -10.16 3.66
CA PHE A 148 -14.92 -8.77 3.93
C PHE A 148 -16.28 -8.64 4.59
N ILE A 149 -17.28 -9.40 4.14
CA ILE A 149 -18.63 -9.39 4.69
C ILE A 149 -18.67 -10.01 6.09
N SER A 150 -17.95 -11.11 6.33
CA SER A 150 -18.01 -11.84 7.59
C SER A 150 -17.15 -11.25 8.71
N ARG A 151 -15.96 -10.75 8.37
CA ARG A 151 -14.93 -10.34 9.35
C ARG A 151 -14.37 -8.94 9.12
N GLY A 152 -14.25 -8.53 7.85
CA GLY A 152 -13.63 -7.26 7.46
C GLY A 152 -14.53 -6.04 7.59
N TRP A 153 -15.86 -6.21 7.70
CA TRP A 153 -16.83 -5.11 7.66
C TRP A 153 -16.57 -3.98 8.71
N PRO A 154 -16.12 -4.26 9.96
CA PRO A 154 -15.85 -3.16 10.90
C PRO A 154 -14.70 -2.26 10.41
N LEU A 155 -13.68 -2.87 9.80
CA LEU A 155 -12.53 -2.14 9.25
C LEU A 155 -12.89 -1.36 7.98
N ILE A 156 -13.85 -1.84 7.19
CA ILE A 156 -14.42 -1.08 6.07
C ILE A 156 -15.12 0.18 6.59
N ILE A 157 -15.93 0.07 7.66
CA ILE A 157 -16.59 1.23 8.28
C ILE A 157 -15.54 2.20 8.85
N VAL A 158 -14.53 1.71 9.56
CA VAL A 158 -13.45 2.54 10.09
C VAL A 158 -12.71 3.26 8.95
N SER A 159 -12.37 2.55 7.87
CA SER A 159 -11.72 3.16 6.71
C SER A 159 -12.58 4.23 6.07
N LEU A 160 -13.88 3.98 5.89
CA LEU A 160 -14.82 4.94 5.32
C LEU A 160 -14.96 6.19 6.19
N THR A 161 -15.20 6.02 7.50
CA THR A 161 -15.36 7.14 8.44
C THR A 161 -14.08 7.96 8.57
N CYS A 162 -12.92 7.31 8.65
CA CYS A 162 -11.63 7.99 8.67
C CYS A 162 -11.31 8.68 7.33
N GLY A 163 -11.63 8.06 6.20
CA GLY A 163 -11.43 8.63 4.87
C GLY A 163 -12.27 9.89 4.64
N VAL A 164 -13.57 9.81 4.91
CA VAL A 164 -14.49 10.97 4.85
C VAL A 164 -14.08 12.03 5.87
N GLY A 165 -13.72 11.61 7.09
CA GLY A 165 -13.23 12.50 8.13
C GLY A 165 -11.95 13.24 7.71
N SER A 166 -11.03 12.55 7.05
CA SER A 166 -9.80 13.18 6.51
C SER A 166 -10.13 14.26 5.49
N LEU A 167 -11.01 13.99 4.52
CA LEU A 167 -11.46 14.98 3.54
C LEU A 167 -12.13 16.19 4.20
N PHE A 168 -12.95 15.95 5.21
CA PHE A 168 -13.62 17.00 5.96
C PHE A 168 -12.63 17.88 6.75
N GLU A 169 -11.60 17.28 7.39
CA GLU A 169 -10.56 18.03 8.11
C GLU A 169 -9.65 18.80 7.15
N VAL A 170 -9.32 18.24 5.96
CA VAL A 170 -8.63 18.97 4.89
C VAL A 170 -9.47 20.16 4.41
N TRP A 171 -10.76 19.95 4.20
CA TRP A 171 -11.68 21.01 3.81
C TRP A 171 -11.76 22.13 4.86
N ARG A 172 -11.74 21.79 6.14
CA ARG A 172 -11.70 22.73 7.27
C ARG A 172 -10.32 23.40 7.48
N GLY A 173 -9.29 22.96 6.76
CA GLY A 173 -7.94 23.49 6.91
C GLY A 173 -7.17 22.97 8.12
N ARG A 174 -7.63 21.90 8.78
CA ARG A 174 -7.02 21.31 9.99
C ARG A 174 -6.05 20.19 9.63
N SER A 175 -4.82 20.57 9.33
CA SER A 175 -3.79 19.70 8.76
C SER A 175 -3.43 18.48 9.64
N THR A 176 -3.22 18.68 10.94
CA THR A 176 -2.82 17.59 11.86
C THR A 176 -3.91 16.51 11.99
N ARG A 177 -5.17 16.91 12.11
CA ARG A 177 -6.28 15.95 12.19
C ARG A 177 -6.50 15.21 10.88
N ALA A 178 -6.29 15.90 9.75
CA ALA A 178 -6.36 15.29 8.43
C ALA A 178 -5.33 14.16 8.27
N VAL A 179 -4.08 14.35 8.75
CA VAL A 179 -3.04 13.32 8.74
C VAL A 179 -3.43 12.12 9.60
N ILE A 180 -3.93 12.32 10.82
CA ILE A 180 -4.33 11.21 11.69
C ILE A 180 -5.47 10.42 11.04
N ALA A 181 -6.48 11.10 10.52
CA ALA A 181 -7.61 10.44 9.88
C ALA A 181 -7.21 9.71 8.58
N SER A 182 -6.38 10.30 7.72
CA SER A 182 -5.91 9.63 6.49
C SER A 182 -5.05 8.42 6.78
N SER A 183 -4.16 8.51 7.77
CA SER A 183 -3.35 7.37 8.22
C SER A 183 -4.21 6.25 8.79
N GLY A 184 -5.23 6.60 9.59
CA GLY A 184 -6.22 5.65 10.10
C GLY A 184 -7.02 4.97 9.00
N ALA A 185 -7.44 5.72 7.97
CA ALA A 185 -8.15 5.16 6.83
C ALA A 185 -7.33 4.12 6.08
N VAL A 186 -6.06 4.45 5.76
CA VAL A 186 -5.14 3.54 5.05
C VAL A 186 -4.79 2.32 5.90
N ALA A 187 -4.50 2.51 7.19
CA ALA A 187 -4.26 1.40 8.11
C ALA A 187 -5.47 0.44 8.16
N ALA A 188 -6.69 0.98 8.23
CA ALA A 188 -7.91 0.17 8.24
C ALA A 188 -8.11 -0.62 6.93
N VAL A 189 -7.73 -0.08 5.77
CA VAL A 189 -7.75 -0.83 4.49
C VAL A 189 -6.79 -2.01 4.55
N ILE A 190 -5.54 -1.78 4.97
CA ILE A 190 -4.50 -2.83 5.01
C ILE A 190 -4.89 -3.93 5.99
N TRP A 191 -5.30 -3.57 7.21
CA TRP A 191 -5.76 -4.53 8.21
C TRP A 191 -7.06 -5.22 7.79
N GLY A 192 -7.97 -4.48 7.15
CA GLY A 192 -9.22 -5.02 6.62
C GLY A 192 -8.98 -6.12 5.59
N TRP A 193 -8.01 -5.91 4.69
CA TRP A 193 -7.58 -6.94 3.76
C TRP A 193 -7.00 -8.16 4.48
N GLY A 194 -6.05 -7.97 5.41
CA GLY A 194 -5.41 -9.06 6.14
C GLY A 194 -6.40 -9.91 6.96
N VAL A 195 -7.32 -9.26 7.69
CA VAL A 195 -8.36 -9.93 8.49
C VAL A 195 -9.35 -10.69 7.60
N SER A 196 -9.69 -10.13 6.44
CA SER A 196 -10.63 -10.76 5.50
C SER A 196 -10.01 -11.98 4.80
N GLN A 197 -8.70 -11.97 4.58
CA GLN A 197 -7.99 -13.09 3.95
C GLN A 197 -7.70 -14.24 4.94
N TYR A 198 -7.60 -13.96 6.24
CA TYR A 198 -7.38 -14.99 7.26
C TYR A 198 -8.53 -16.04 7.25
N PRO A 199 -8.27 -17.37 7.45
CA PRO A 199 -6.99 -18.01 7.75
C PRO A 199 -6.17 -18.40 6.52
N VAL A 200 -6.62 -18.09 5.30
CA VAL A 200 -5.97 -18.50 4.05
C VAL A 200 -4.89 -17.48 3.71
N ILE A 201 -3.63 -17.92 3.67
CA ILE A 201 -2.50 -17.06 3.27
C ILE A 201 -2.38 -17.03 1.76
N LEU A 202 -2.50 -18.21 1.12
CA LEU A 202 -2.43 -18.34 -0.34
C LEU A 202 -3.58 -19.23 -0.82
N PRO A 203 -4.62 -18.65 -1.46
CA PRO A 203 -5.68 -19.43 -2.08
C PRO A 203 -5.12 -20.27 -3.24
N PRO A 204 -5.68 -21.50 -3.50
CA PRO A 204 -6.87 -22.06 -2.88
C PRO A 204 -6.65 -22.93 -1.65
N GLY A 205 -5.43 -23.13 -1.12
CA GLY A 205 -5.30 -24.16 -0.10
C GLY A 205 -4.32 -23.93 1.05
N ILE A 206 -3.42 -22.95 0.98
CA ILE A 206 -2.41 -22.77 2.05
C ILE A 206 -2.99 -21.88 3.15
N THR A 207 -3.26 -22.49 4.32
CA THR A 207 -3.72 -21.79 5.51
C THR A 207 -2.55 -21.36 6.40
N SER A 208 -2.81 -20.40 7.29
CA SER A 208 -1.83 -19.95 8.30
C SER A 208 -1.33 -21.08 9.20
N ALA A 209 -2.17 -22.08 9.49
CA ALA A 209 -1.77 -23.25 10.28
C ALA A 209 -0.80 -24.16 9.53
N MET A 210 -0.94 -24.31 8.21
CA MET A 210 -0.05 -25.13 7.38
C MET A 210 1.30 -24.44 7.11
N ALA A 211 1.28 -23.10 6.99
CA ALA A 211 2.48 -22.30 6.73
C ALA A 211 3.21 -21.85 8.01
N LYS A 212 2.69 -22.25 9.18
CA LYS A 212 3.26 -21.87 10.48
C LYS A 212 4.70 -22.38 10.62
N ALA A 213 5.63 -21.47 10.84
CA ALA A 213 6.98 -21.83 11.27
C ALA A 213 6.97 -22.46 12.68
N PRO A 214 7.99 -23.25 13.06
CA PRO A 214 8.12 -23.76 14.40
C PRO A 214 8.03 -22.64 15.46
N ASP A 215 7.43 -22.93 16.62
CA ASP A 215 7.13 -21.90 17.63
C ASP A 215 8.40 -21.17 18.13
N ASN A 216 9.53 -21.86 18.22
CA ASN A 216 10.82 -21.25 18.57
C ASN A 216 11.24 -20.15 17.56
N VAL A 217 11.04 -20.39 16.26
CA VAL A 217 11.35 -19.41 15.21
C VAL A 217 10.43 -18.20 15.32
N LEU A 218 9.13 -18.42 15.59
CA LEU A 218 8.17 -17.35 15.77
C LEU A 218 8.52 -16.46 16.95
N TRP A 219 8.91 -17.01 18.08
CA TRP A 219 9.33 -16.23 19.25
C TRP A 219 10.60 -15.42 18.99
N VAL A 220 11.58 -15.98 18.27
CA VAL A 220 12.78 -15.24 17.87
C VAL A 220 12.40 -14.08 16.95
N MET A 221 11.52 -14.29 15.96
CA MET A 221 11.04 -13.22 15.08
C MET A 221 10.33 -12.09 15.84
N VAL A 222 9.46 -12.45 16.79
CA VAL A 222 8.78 -11.46 17.65
C VAL A 222 9.82 -10.65 18.44
N GLY A 223 10.81 -11.32 19.04
CA GLY A 223 11.90 -10.66 19.77
C GLY A 223 12.71 -9.70 18.90
N VAL A 224 13.07 -10.10 17.69
CA VAL A 224 13.80 -9.24 16.73
C VAL A 224 12.98 -8.02 16.33
N ILE A 225 11.68 -8.21 16.02
CA ILE A 225 10.78 -7.10 15.64
C ILE A 225 10.63 -6.12 16.81
N MET A 226 10.38 -6.61 18.02
CA MET A 226 10.24 -5.76 19.20
C MET A 226 11.52 -4.97 19.49
N THR A 227 12.68 -5.65 19.44
CA THR A 227 13.98 -5.00 19.65
C THR A 227 14.26 -3.96 18.57
N GLY A 228 14.01 -4.29 17.29
CA GLY A 228 14.18 -3.37 16.17
C GLY A 228 13.27 -2.14 16.30
N THR A 229 12.03 -2.34 16.74
CA THR A 229 11.08 -1.23 16.96
C THR A 229 11.56 -0.29 18.07
N VAL A 230 12.08 -0.85 19.18
CA VAL A 230 12.61 -0.06 20.30
C VAL A 230 13.88 0.72 19.90
N LEU A 231 14.72 0.14 19.04
CA LEU A 231 15.95 0.80 18.55
C LEU A 231 15.67 1.93 17.56
N LEU A 232 14.50 1.93 16.91
CA LEU A 232 14.10 2.93 15.90
C LEU A 232 13.27 4.08 16.49
N LEU A 233 12.80 3.95 17.73
CA LEU A 233 12.07 4.99 18.49
C LEU A 233 13.01 5.82 19.36
#